data_4681ea450b5663d5d1abab77aebf4ee5
#
_entry.id   4681ea450b5663d5d1abab77aebf4ee5
#
_cell.length_a   1.000
_cell.length_b   1.000
_cell.length_c   1.000
_cell.angle_alpha   90.00
_cell.angle_beta   90.00
_cell.angle_gamma   90.00
#
_symmetry.space_group_name_H-M   'P 1'
#
loop_
_entity.id
_entity.type
_entity.pdbx_description
1 polymer ?
#
loop_
_entity_poly.entity_id
_entity_poly.type
_entity_poly.pdbx_seq_one_letter_code
_entity_poly.pdbx_strand_id
1 'polypeptide(L)'
;MITGAQACRGHLTATEAIAVWKGALNEELSLATAGRYDSGNDDDRTRRVLEATYRIAANLEPESTIVSDDLLNSFCQGFPDIDRRAVDLMLKALRPHFSASTEAELVLSSINAPANTSTIAEARVQILQAKAEAQSRARLITHPLVTGAGEPLSRLYDDNTIAAIRIAISSATPMAPPAPAETSDSPFLTLDTRLFSDIIDSTISAIQSSGDWNEDIGQRRTAMRAFAWVTGNKRLCDYRPADAEKYAQTLNHLPASFRWGTPEKGPMSRNFSDEIADIQPANGDEKRSNRTLNRDLTTMARVASQLAKVSWKPKLGGLPIMNFNDFSAAVKENHNEPDRMPWRERNLRAAFSSPLYTGGGGCSKRFKKPAYGGTVWQDAAYWVSLLMAYTFIAREEACGAECADFVFDVETPYIFIRANMTRSKDGLNPGGLKRSARLRMIPIHPDLMRLGLQQYVEQISQDGHVMAFPELYQDKHTKQGGARFYARAGQHLLAYVDEVEPLLRTRKGKRADLHSMRTAGASALEFSNAKQLDVDDIMGHAREGMGPRKYSKAWYSQGGDKVLAKRLALMIEVIPALS
;
A
#
# COMPACT_ATOMS: atom_id res chain seq x y z
N MET A 1 -21.92 35.01 -12.30
CA MET A 1 -21.53 36.19 -11.47
C MET A 1 -22.67 36.46 -10.51
N ILE A 2 -22.44 36.35 -9.19
CA ILE A 2 -23.42 36.69 -8.15
C ILE A 2 -23.53 38.21 -8.12
N THR A 3 -24.73 38.73 -8.23
CA THR A 3 -24.96 40.21 -8.12
C THR A 3 -24.64 40.67 -6.70
N GLY A 4 -24.16 41.90 -6.51
CA GLY A 4 -23.79 42.45 -5.20
C GLY A 4 -24.88 42.33 -4.13
N ALA A 5 -26.17 42.38 -4.51
CA ALA A 5 -27.30 42.17 -3.62
C ALA A 5 -27.45 40.69 -3.16
N GLN A 6 -27.04 39.74 -3.97
CA GLN A 6 -27.02 38.30 -3.58
C GLN A 6 -25.90 37.97 -2.61
N ALA A 7 -24.74 38.64 -2.77
CA ALA A 7 -23.57 38.38 -1.90
C ALA A 7 -23.79 38.85 -0.43
N CYS A 8 -24.70 39.77 -0.18
CA CYS A 8 -24.97 40.33 1.16
C CYS A 8 -26.13 39.67 1.90
N ARG A 9 -26.78 38.64 1.34
CA ARG A 9 -27.88 37.95 2.01
C ARG A 9 -27.36 37.11 3.16
N GLY A 10 -27.95 37.28 4.34
CA GLY A 10 -27.61 36.53 5.55
C GLY A 10 -28.29 35.16 5.66
N HIS A 11 -29.25 34.81 4.78
CA HIS A 11 -30.05 33.60 4.85
C HIS A 11 -30.23 32.93 3.48
N LEU A 12 -30.39 31.61 3.46
CA LEU A 12 -30.77 30.88 2.26
C LEU A 12 -32.22 31.17 1.88
N THR A 13 -32.51 31.26 0.58
CA THR A 13 -33.88 31.18 0.10
C THR A 13 -34.45 29.79 0.28
N ALA A 14 -35.79 29.65 0.34
CA ALA A 14 -36.43 28.33 0.42
C ALA A 14 -36.00 27.40 -0.72
N THR A 15 -35.83 27.93 -1.94
CA THR A 15 -35.38 27.17 -3.10
C THR A 15 -33.94 26.66 -2.94
N GLU A 16 -33.03 27.48 -2.42
CA GLU A 16 -31.64 27.11 -2.15
C GLU A 16 -31.57 26.09 -1.02
N ALA A 17 -32.30 26.27 0.07
CA ALA A 17 -32.36 25.33 1.18
C ALA A 17 -32.90 23.94 0.72
N ILE A 18 -33.94 23.90 -0.11
CA ILE A 18 -34.47 22.69 -0.72
C ILE A 18 -33.44 22.04 -1.66
N ALA A 19 -32.69 22.82 -2.43
CA ALA A 19 -31.66 22.28 -3.31
C ALA A 19 -30.53 21.64 -2.52
N VAL A 20 -30.05 22.30 -1.46
CA VAL A 20 -29.04 21.75 -0.52
C VAL A 20 -29.53 20.44 0.09
N TRP A 21 -30.76 20.44 0.62
CA TRP A 21 -31.33 19.27 1.28
C TRP A 21 -31.53 18.10 0.33
N LYS A 22 -32.10 18.33 -0.88
CA LYS A 22 -32.29 17.28 -1.89
C LYS A 22 -30.97 16.69 -2.38
N GLY A 23 -29.95 17.51 -2.59
CA GLY A 23 -28.63 17.06 -2.99
C GLY A 23 -28.03 16.09 -1.97
N ALA A 24 -27.98 16.51 -0.71
CA ALA A 24 -27.45 15.72 0.39
C ALA A 24 -28.26 14.45 0.66
N LEU A 25 -29.62 14.52 0.56
CA LEU A 25 -30.48 13.35 0.70
C LEU A 25 -30.18 12.27 -0.35
N ASN A 26 -30.09 12.67 -1.62
CA ASN A 26 -29.87 11.73 -2.72
C ASN A 26 -28.48 11.09 -2.64
N GLU A 27 -27.47 11.87 -2.26
CA GLU A 27 -26.12 11.36 -2.07
C GLU A 27 -26.05 10.31 -0.95
N GLU A 28 -26.53 10.65 0.23
CA GLU A 28 -26.49 9.76 1.40
C GLU A 28 -27.38 8.52 1.19
N LEU A 29 -28.56 8.67 0.58
CA LEU A 29 -29.44 7.56 0.27
C LEU A 29 -28.81 6.59 -0.73
N SER A 30 -28.12 7.12 -1.73
CA SER A 30 -27.36 6.30 -2.68
C SER A 30 -26.23 5.53 -1.99
N LEU A 31 -25.50 6.15 -1.08
CA LEU A 31 -24.46 5.51 -0.27
C LEU A 31 -25.04 4.45 0.65
N ALA A 32 -26.17 4.73 1.29
CA ALA A 32 -26.83 3.82 2.20
C ALA A 32 -27.41 2.58 1.48
N THR A 33 -27.94 2.76 0.26
CA THR A 33 -28.52 1.65 -0.53
C THR A 33 -27.46 0.86 -1.32
N ALA A 34 -26.29 1.44 -1.57
CA ALA A 34 -25.19 0.77 -2.27
C ALA A 34 -24.38 -0.22 -1.39
N GLY A 35 -24.85 -0.56 -0.19
CA GLY A 35 -24.20 -1.51 0.70
C GLY A 35 -22.95 -0.98 1.42
N ARG A 36 -22.73 0.33 1.46
CA ARG A 36 -21.54 0.92 2.12
C ARG A 36 -21.52 0.72 3.64
N TYR A 37 -22.68 0.39 4.22
CA TYR A 37 -22.89 0.11 5.64
C TYR A 37 -23.29 -1.34 5.88
N ASP A 38 -23.09 -2.22 4.89
CA ASP A 38 -23.49 -3.63 4.96
C ASP A 38 -22.47 -4.41 5.78
N SER A 39 -22.75 -4.56 7.07
CA SER A 39 -21.99 -5.40 8.01
C SER A 39 -22.87 -6.51 8.61
N GLY A 40 -23.62 -7.21 7.76
CA GLY A 40 -24.42 -8.37 8.16
C GLY A 40 -25.63 -8.03 9.04
N ASN A 41 -26.02 -8.89 9.98
CA ASN A 41 -27.23 -8.81 10.80
C ASN A 41 -27.40 -7.54 11.67
N ASP A 42 -26.47 -6.57 11.60
CA ASP A 42 -26.45 -5.35 12.43
C ASP A 42 -26.77 -4.06 11.64
N ASP A 43 -27.19 -4.17 10.39
CA ASP A 43 -27.37 -3.02 9.50
C ASP A 43 -28.47 -2.05 10.00
N ASP A 44 -29.63 -2.55 10.45
CA ASP A 44 -30.71 -1.69 10.96
C ASP A 44 -30.31 -0.92 12.22
N ARG A 45 -29.56 -1.57 13.12
CA ARG A 45 -29.05 -0.94 14.34
C ARG A 45 -28.03 0.15 14.03
N THR A 46 -27.10 -0.13 13.13
CA THR A 46 -26.09 0.85 12.67
C THR A 46 -26.75 2.06 12.03
N ARG A 47 -27.75 1.86 11.19
CA ARG A 47 -28.50 2.95 10.53
C ARG A 47 -29.29 3.80 11.51
N ARG A 48 -29.89 3.20 12.54
CA ARG A 48 -30.56 3.93 13.63
C ARG A 48 -29.57 4.80 14.40
N VAL A 49 -28.39 4.30 14.69
CA VAL A 49 -27.34 5.04 15.39
C VAL A 49 -26.86 6.22 14.51
N LEU A 50 -26.66 6.00 13.21
CA LEU A 50 -26.29 7.06 12.26
C LEU A 50 -27.39 8.11 12.13
N GLU A 51 -28.66 7.72 12.00
CA GLU A 51 -29.81 8.64 11.96
C GLU A 51 -29.83 9.53 13.20
N ALA A 52 -29.76 8.94 14.40
CA ALA A 52 -29.71 9.68 15.65
C ALA A 52 -28.50 10.61 15.74
N THR A 53 -27.34 10.13 15.31
CA THR A 53 -26.09 10.89 15.30
C THR A 53 -26.19 12.14 14.42
N TYR A 54 -26.70 12.03 13.20
CA TYR A 54 -26.91 13.16 12.31
C TYR A 54 -27.96 14.16 12.83
N ARG A 55 -29.05 13.67 13.43
CA ARG A 55 -30.06 14.54 14.05
C ARG A 55 -29.49 15.34 15.22
N ILE A 56 -28.69 14.72 16.07
CA ILE A 56 -28.02 15.41 17.19
C ILE A 56 -27.02 16.43 16.62
N ALA A 57 -26.20 16.03 15.67
CA ALA A 57 -25.18 16.91 15.06
C ALA A 57 -25.79 18.13 14.37
N ALA A 58 -26.98 18.03 13.78
CA ALA A 58 -27.70 19.14 13.18
C ALA A 58 -28.14 20.20 14.21
N ASN A 59 -28.29 19.83 15.48
CA ASN A 59 -28.68 20.73 16.58
C ASN A 59 -27.47 21.22 17.41
N LEU A 60 -26.26 20.82 17.07
CA LEU A 60 -25.04 21.27 17.73
C LEU A 60 -24.46 22.47 16.99
N GLU A 61 -23.92 23.41 17.75
CA GLU A 61 -23.10 24.48 17.15
C GLU A 61 -21.80 23.90 16.55
N PRO A 62 -21.33 24.47 15.41
CA PRO A 62 -20.16 23.95 14.70
C PRO A 62 -18.90 23.80 15.57
N GLU A 63 -18.71 24.71 16.51
CA GLU A 63 -17.55 24.76 17.40
C GLU A 63 -17.76 24.08 18.74
N SER A 64 -18.97 23.60 19.05
CA SER A 64 -19.26 22.94 20.32
C SER A 64 -18.43 21.68 20.48
N THR A 65 -17.63 21.64 21.54
CA THR A 65 -16.73 20.52 21.83
C THR A 65 -17.39 19.43 22.68
N ILE A 66 -18.50 19.72 23.32
CA ILE A 66 -19.14 18.85 24.31
C ILE A 66 -20.62 18.68 23.96
N VAL A 67 -21.03 17.43 23.77
CA VAL A 67 -22.44 17.07 23.73
C VAL A 67 -22.89 16.91 25.16
N SER A 68 -23.83 17.72 25.64
CA SER A 68 -24.33 17.58 27.00
C SER A 68 -25.08 16.27 27.18
N ASP A 69 -24.93 15.67 28.35
CA ASP A 69 -25.67 14.43 28.70
C ASP A 69 -27.18 14.60 28.60
N ASP A 70 -27.70 15.80 28.86
CA ASP A 70 -29.12 16.13 28.76
C ASP A 70 -29.58 16.12 27.30
N LEU A 71 -28.81 16.63 26.38
CA LEU A 71 -29.11 16.59 24.94
C LEU A 71 -29.12 15.15 24.43
N LEU A 72 -28.10 14.36 24.77
CA LEU A 72 -28.05 12.93 24.46
C LEU A 72 -29.22 12.16 25.02
N ASN A 73 -29.59 12.41 26.29
CA ASN A 73 -30.75 11.77 26.94
C ASN A 73 -32.06 12.15 26.27
N SER A 74 -32.26 13.44 25.97
CA SER A 74 -33.47 13.94 25.31
C SER A 74 -33.67 13.29 23.93
N PHE A 75 -32.62 13.16 23.15
CA PHE A 75 -32.72 12.51 21.85
C PHE A 75 -32.92 10.99 21.95
N CYS A 76 -32.21 10.31 22.84
CA CYS A 76 -32.37 8.85 23.04
C CYS A 76 -33.72 8.45 23.62
N GLN A 77 -34.40 9.35 24.35
CA GLN A 77 -35.79 9.10 24.81
C GLN A 77 -36.79 8.93 23.67
N GLY A 78 -36.56 9.59 22.53
CA GLY A 78 -37.35 9.44 21.29
C GLY A 78 -37.10 8.12 20.55
N PHE A 79 -36.07 7.37 20.93
CA PHE A 79 -35.62 6.14 20.27
C PHE A 79 -35.28 5.05 21.32
N PRO A 80 -36.28 4.38 21.91
CA PRO A 80 -36.08 3.51 23.06
C PRO A 80 -35.15 2.31 22.83
N ASP A 81 -34.90 1.94 21.58
CA ASP A 81 -34.05 0.80 21.19
C ASP A 81 -32.61 1.22 20.77
N ILE A 82 -32.23 2.49 20.96
CA ILE A 82 -30.89 2.97 20.54
C ILE A 82 -29.92 2.86 21.72
N ASP A 83 -28.76 2.28 21.41
CA ASP A 83 -27.62 2.26 22.31
C ASP A 83 -26.97 3.65 22.42
N ARG A 84 -27.23 4.36 23.52
CA ARG A 84 -26.67 5.69 23.81
C ARG A 84 -25.15 5.75 23.68
N ARG A 85 -24.46 4.68 24.10
CA ARG A 85 -23.00 4.60 24.04
C ARG A 85 -22.51 4.52 22.60
N ALA A 86 -23.25 3.81 21.74
CA ALA A 86 -22.93 3.74 20.32
C ALA A 86 -23.12 5.11 19.64
N VAL A 87 -24.16 5.87 19.99
CA VAL A 87 -24.38 7.24 19.48
C VAL A 87 -23.27 8.18 19.94
N ASP A 88 -22.87 8.16 21.19
CA ASP A 88 -21.76 8.99 21.72
C ASP A 88 -20.42 8.67 21.01
N LEU A 89 -20.12 7.40 20.81
CA LEU A 89 -18.93 6.97 20.07
C LEU A 89 -18.97 7.42 18.60
N MET A 90 -20.14 7.30 17.96
CA MET A 90 -20.31 7.71 16.56
C MET A 90 -20.21 9.22 16.40
N LEU A 91 -20.81 10.00 17.32
CA LEU A 91 -20.65 11.46 17.36
C LEU A 91 -19.17 11.86 17.46
N LYS A 92 -18.40 11.20 18.31
CA LYS A 92 -16.95 11.45 18.46
C LYS A 92 -16.18 11.07 17.21
N ALA A 93 -16.51 9.96 16.58
CA ALA A 93 -15.84 9.46 15.37
C ALA A 93 -16.12 10.34 14.13
N LEU A 94 -17.38 10.75 13.95
CA LEU A 94 -17.81 11.56 12.80
C LEU A 94 -17.63 13.07 12.99
N ARG A 95 -17.21 13.51 14.17
CA ARG A 95 -17.05 14.92 14.51
C ARG A 95 -16.23 15.73 13.49
N PRO A 96 -15.08 15.25 12.97
CA PRO A 96 -14.33 15.99 11.93
C PRO A 96 -15.15 16.25 10.66
N HIS A 97 -16.18 15.45 10.41
CA HIS A 97 -17.06 15.56 9.26
C HIS A 97 -18.25 16.50 9.52
N PHE A 98 -18.63 16.71 10.79
CA PHE A 98 -19.73 17.62 11.14
C PHE A 98 -19.32 19.09 11.19
N SER A 99 -18.06 19.37 11.45
CA SER A 99 -17.49 20.73 11.41
C SER A 99 -17.15 21.21 10.01
N ALA A 100 -17.42 20.38 8.97
CA ALA A 100 -17.02 20.67 7.61
C ALA A 100 -17.85 21.82 7.01
N SER A 101 -17.49 23.06 7.36
CA SER A 101 -17.84 24.24 6.57
C SER A 101 -17.54 24.03 5.08
N THR A 102 -16.51 23.27 4.78
CA THR A 102 -16.06 22.90 3.43
C THR A 102 -17.15 22.21 2.60
N GLU A 103 -17.88 21.22 3.14
CA GLU A 103 -18.96 20.53 2.40
C GLU A 103 -20.11 21.51 2.10
N ALA A 104 -20.49 22.34 3.09
CA ALA A 104 -21.53 23.35 2.93
C ALA A 104 -21.13 24.44 1.94
N GLU A 105 -19.89 24.95 2.01
CA GLU A 105 -19.35 25.94 1.06
C GLU A 105 -19.38 25.42 -0.38
N LEU A 106 -19.02 24.17 -0.56
CA LEU A 106 -18.99 23.53 -1.86
C LEU A 106 -20.40 23.37 -2.45
N VAL A 107 -21.35 22.92 -1.63
CA VAL A 107 -22.75 22.78 -2.04
C VAL A 107 -23.33 24.18 -2.39
N LEU A 108 -23.09 25.20 -1.56
CA LEU A 108 -23.53 26.57 -1.85
C LEU A 108 -22.92 27.10 -3.14
N SER A 109 -21.66 26.90 -3.37
CA SER A 109 -20.97 27.26 -4.61
C SER A 109 -21.61 26.60 -5.84
N SER A 110 -21.97 25.30 -5.72
CA SER A 110 -22.56 24.53 -6.81
C SER A 110 -23.95 25.04 -7.25
N ILE A 111 -24.72 25.61 -6.32
CA ILE A 111 -26.04 26.17 -6.59
C ILE A 111 -26.00 27.71 -6.79
N ASN A 112 -24.81 28.30 -6.89
CA ASN A 112 -24.57 29.74 -7.00
C ASN A 112 -25.23 30.56 -5.85
N ALA A 113 -25.29 29.99 -4.64
CA ALA A 113 -25.76 30.69 -3.44
C ALA A 113 -24.59 31.38 -2.73
N PRO A 114 -24.86 32.45 -1.96
CA PRO A 114 -23.82 33.15 -1.22
C PRO A 114 -23.27 32.24 -0.10
N ALA A 115 -21.93 32.12 -0.01
CA ALA A 115 -21.26 31.38 1.03
C ALA A 115 -20.67 32.31 2.08
N ASN A 116 -21.51 32.75 3.03
CA ASN A 116 -21.11 33.50 4.22
C ASN A 116 -21.37 32.64 5.48
N THR A 117 -20.87 33.07 6.63
CA THR A 117 -20.95 32.31 7.90
C THR A 117 -22.38 31.85 8.22
N SER A 118 -23.40 32.69 7.99
CA SER A 118 -24.80 32.34 8.28
C SER A 118 -25.36 31.32 7.29
N THR A 119 -25.16 31.52 5.98
CA THR A 119 -25.64 30.58 4.95
C THR A 119 -24.90 29.26 4.98
N ILE A 120 -23.62 29.23 5.36
CA ILE A 120 -22.85 28.00 5.59
C ILE A 120 -23.43 27.24 6.78
N ALA A 121 -23.75 27.91 7.89
CA ALA A 121 -24.36 27.27 9.05
C ALA A 121 -25.75 26.68 8.73
N GLU A 122 -26.60 27.43 7.99
CA GLU A 122 -27.90 26.93 7.54
C GLU A 122 -27.77 25.75 6.57
N ALA A 123 -26.85 25.82 5.59
CA ALA A 123 -26.61 24.71 4.67
C ALA A 123 -26.12 23.45 5.40
N ARG A 124 -25.24 23.60 6.41
CA ARG A 124 -24.78 22.49 7.26
C ARG A 124 -25.94 21.77 7.96
N VAL A 125 -26.87 22.55 8.55
CA VAL A 125 -28.05 21.99 9.20
C VAL A 125 -28.89 21.20 8.19
N GLN A 126 -29.15 21.76 7.01
CA GLN A 126 -29.91 21.08 5.95
C GLN A 126 -29.22 19.77 5.48
N ILE A 127 -27.91 19.78 5.32
CA ILE A 127 -27.12 18.59 4.93
C ILE A 127 -27.25 17.50 5.99
N LEU A 128 -27.07 17.82 7.26
CA LEU A 128 -27.13 16.83 8.35
C LEU A 128 -28.55 16.27 8.55
N GLN A 129 -29.59 17.11 8.42
CA GLN A 129 -30.97 16.65 8.45
C GLN A 129 -31.29 15.73 7.26
N ALA A 130 -30.79 16.05 6.07
CA ALA A 130 -30.98 15.22 4.89
C ALA A 130 -30.27 13.87 5.02
N LYS A 131 -29.06 13.85 5.59
CA LYS A 131 -28.34 12.61 5.90
C LYS A 131 -29.09 11.73 6.91
N ALA A 132 -29.65 12.32 7.96
CA ALA A 132 -30.49 11.61 8.90
C ALA A 132 -31.73 10.98 8.24
N GLU A 133 -32.41 11.74 7.40
CA GLU A 133 -33.58 11.27 6.64
C GLU A 133 -33.22 10.14 5.67
N ALA A 134 -32.06 10.23 5.01
CA ALA A 134 -31.55 9.18 4.13
C ALA A 134 -31.36 7.84 4.86
N GLN A 135 -30.78 7.86 6.06
CA GLN A 135 -30.62 6.66 6.89
C GLN A 135 -31.97 6.07 7.28
N SER A 136 -32.93 6.90 7.65
CA SER A 136 -34.31 6.48 7.97
C SER A 136 -34.98 5.79 6.78
N ARG A 137 -34.89 6.39 5.59
CA ARG A 137 -35.47 5.84 4.34
C ARG A 137 -34.77 4.57 3.88
N ALA A 138 -33.45 4.52 3.97
CA ALA A 138 -32.69 3.34 3.60
C ALA A 138 -33.08 2.09 4.42
N ARG A 139 -33.37 2.28 5.69
CA ARG A 139 -33.90 1.20 6.56
C ARG A 139 -35.20 0.60 6.04
N LEU A 140 -36.11 1.44 5.55
CA LEU A 140 -37.38 0.99 4.99
C LEU A 140 -37.19 0.23 3.67
N ILE A 141 -36.21 0.60 2.86
CA ILE A 141 -35.94 -0.01 1.56
C ILE A 141 -35.23 -1.37 1.72
N THR A 142 -34.36 -1.50 2.71
CA THR A 142 -33.53 -2.71 2.91
C THR A 142 -34.16 -3.77 3.82
N HIS A 143 -35.27 -3.46 4.50
CA HIS A 143 -35.90 -4.42 5.38
C HIS A 143 -36.65 -5.54 4.62
N PRO A 144 -36.45 -6.85 4.95
CA PRO A 144 -37.04 -7.96 4.21
C PRO A 144 -38.58 -7.95 4.16
N LEU A 145 -39.25 -7.29 5.10
CA LEU A 145 -40.71 -7.14 5.15
C LEU A 145 -41.26 -6.12 4.10
N VAL A 146 -40.41 -5.38 3.43
CA VAL A 146 -40.80 -4.34 2.45
C VAL A 146 -40.80 -4.86 1.02
N THR A 147 -40.25 -6.04 0.75
CA THR A 147 -40.22 -6.67 -0.59
C THR A 147 -41.50 -7.42 -0.96
N GLY A 148 -42.50 -7.48 -0.04
CA GLY A 148 -43.82 -8.05 -0.27
C GLY A 148 -44.88 -6.97 -0.50
N ALA A 149 -45.24 -6.74 -1.76
CA ALA A 149 -46.48 -6.13 -2.24
C ALA A 149 -46.97 -4.81 -1.59
N GLY A 150 -46.66 -3.70 -2.16
CA GLY A 150 -47.66 -2.63 -2.39
C GLY A 150 -47.83 -1.52 -1.34
N GLU A 151 -47.36 -1.62 -0.10
CA GLU A 151 -47.65 -0.63 0.94
C GLU A 151 -46.57 0.41 1.31
N PRO A 152 -45.29 0.30 0.96
CA PRO A 152 -44.27 1.23 1.46
C PRO A 152 -44.28 2.63 0.83
N LEU A 153 -44.69 2.73 -0.43
CA LEU A 153 -44.68 4.02 -1.14
C LEU A 153 -45.71 5.01 -0.61
N SER A 154 -46.88 4.53 -0.16
CA SER A 154 -47.94 5.36 0.40
C SER A 154 -47.61 6.00 1.76
N ARG A 155 -46.59 5.47 2.47
CA ARG A 155 -46.09 6.07 3.73
C ARG A 155 -44.93 7.07 3.51
N LEU A 156 -44.30 7.02 2.35
CA LEU A 156 -43.12 7.85 2.02
C LEU A 156 -43.49 9.08 1.21
N TYR A 157 -44.57 9.03 0.44
CA TYR A 157 -45.03 10.12 -0.41
C TYR A 157 -46.53 10.33 -0.27
N ASP A 158 -47.01 11.56 -0.38
CA ASP A 158 -48.42 11.85 -0.50
C ASP A 158 -49.01 11.27 -1.80
N ASP A 159 -50.31 11.06 -1.82
CA ASP A 159 -51.02 10.41 -2.94
C ASP A 159 -50.81 11.14 -4.29
N ASN A 160 -50.62 12.45 -4.24
CA ASN A 160 -50.37 13.28 -5.43
C ASN A 160 -48.97 13.04 -6.00
N THR A 161 -47.99 12.87 -5.13
CA THR A 161 -46.60 12.53 -5.53
C THR A 161 -46.52 11.11 -6.11
N ILE A 162 -47.26 10.16 -5.54
CA ILE A 162 -47.37 8.79 -6.05
C ILE A 162 -48.07 8.78 -7.41
N ALA A 163 -49.13 9.54 -7.59
CA ALA A 163 -49.84 9.68 -8.87
C ALA A 163 -48.92 10.28 -9.93
N ALA A 164 -48.16 11.33 -9.62
CA ALA A 164 -47.20 11.95 -10.52
C ALA A 164 -46.08 10.97 -10.95
N ILE A 165 -45.59 10.14 -10.04
CA ILE A 165 -44.58 9.11 -10.32
C ILE A 165 -45.17 8.03 -11.23
N ARG A 166 -46.41 7.58 -10.99
CA ARG A 166 -47.10 6.58 -11.84
C ARG A 166 -47.37 7.11 -13.24
N ILE A 167 -47.75 8.38 -13.40
CA ILE A 167 -47.96 9.04 -14.69
C ILE A 167 -46.61 9.13 -15.44
N ALA A 168 -45.54 9.51 -14.78
CA ALA A 168 -44.22 9.58 -15.38
C ALA A 168 -43.69 8.21 -15.88
N ILE A 169 -44.01 7.13 -15.15
CA ILE A 169 -43.62 5.76 -15.55
C ILE A 169 -44.48 5.23 -16.71
N SER A 170 -45.79 5.54 -16.73
CA SER A 170 -46.71 5.04 -17.76
C SER A 170 -46.68 5.85 -19.09
N SER A 171 -46.11 7.03 -19.08
CA SER A 171 -45.94 7.86 -20.30
C SER A 171 -44.60 7.67 -21.00
N ALA A 172 -43.75 6.78 -20.51
CA ALA A 172 -42.50 6.41 -21.17
C ALA A 172 -42.77 5.43 -22.36
N THR A 173 -43.16 5.98 -23.48
CA THR A 173 -43.13 5.28 -24.78
C THR A 173 -41.66 4.95 -25.09
N PRO A 174 -41.32 3.75 -25.61
CA PRO A 174 -39.94 3.44 -25.99
C PRO A 174 -39.54 4.34 -27.18
N MET A 175 -38.84 5.40 -26.88
CA MET A 175 -38.24 6.27 -27.87
C MET A 175 -36.94 5.65 -28.36
N ALA A 176 -36.74 5.66 -29.70
CA ALA A 176 -35.47 5.30 -30.31
C ALA A 176 -34.29 6.04 -29.65
N PRO A 177 -33.09 5.42 -29.60
CA PRO A 177 -31.96 6.03 -28.92
C PRO A 177 -31.69 7.41 -29.53
N PRO A 178 -31.72 8.49 -28.74
CA PRO A 178 -31.37 9.81 -29.24
C PRO A 178 -29.88 9.82 -29.61
N ALA A 179 -29.56 10.54 -30.67
CA ALA A 179 -28.19 10.95 -30.97
C ALA A 179 -27.53 11.56 -29.72
N PRO A 180 -26.21 11.46 -29.55
CA PRO A 180 -25.54 11.87 -28.33
C PRO A 180 -25.86 13.34 -28.05
N ALA A 181 -26.76 13.56 -27.09
CA ALA A 181 -27.08 14.86 -26.58
C ALA A 181 -25.86 15.39 -25.83
N GLU A 182 -25.47 16.61 -26.14
CA GLU A 182 -24.48 17.38 -25.39
C GLU A 182 -24.84 17.31 -23.89
N THR A 183 -23.90 16.88 -23.10
CA THR A 183 -24.02 16.67 -21.67
C THR A 183 -24.47 17.94 -20.97
N SER A 184 -25.71 17.98 -20.47
CA SER A 184 -26.11 19.00 -19.51
C SER A 184 -25.22 18.84 -18.27
N ASP A 185 -24.43 19.83 -17.96
CA ASP A 185 -23.63 19.94 -16.74
C ASP A 185 -24.54 19.95 -15.51
N SER A 186 -24.96 18.76 -15.08
CA SER A 186 -25.53 18.60 -13.75
C SER A 186 -24.39 18.72 -12.74
N PRO A 187 -24.39 19.71 -11.84
CA PRO A 187 -23.29 19.93 -10.89
C PRO A 187 -23.09 18.77 -9.92
N PHE A 188 -24.02 17.80 -9.87
CA PHE A 188 -24.01 16.69 -8.92
C PHE A 188 -23.60 15.33 -9.51
N LEU A 189 -23.50 15.18 -10.84
CA LEU A 189 -23.26 13.89 -11.49
C LEU A 189 -22.30 14.04 -12.66
N THR A 190 -21.04 14.34 -12.39
CA THR A 190 -20.00 14.21 -13.41
C THR A 190 -19.46 12.78 -13.37
N LEU A 191 -19.96 11.91 -14.27
CA LEU A 191 -19.41 10.57 -14.47
C LEU A 191 -18.03 10.69 -15.11
N ASP A 192 -17.04 9.95 -14.57
CA ASP A 192 -15.74 9.88 -15.19
C ASP A 192 -15.77 8.87 -16.34
N THR A 193 -15.85 9.38 -17.55
CA THR A 193 -15.95 8.59 -18.78
C THR A 193 -14.58 8.20 -19.37
N ARG A 194 -13.47 8.60 -18.74
CA ARG A 194 -12.13 8.20 -19.19
C ARG A 194 -11.96 6.70 -19.09
N LEU A 195 -11.28 6.10 -20.04
CA LEU A 195 -10.91 4.69 -19.96
C LEU A 195 -9.87 4.48 -18.85
N PHE A 196 -9.91 3.32 -18.23
CA PHE A 196 -8.96 3.03 -17.15
C PHE A 196 -7.51 3.02 -17.64
N SER A 197 -7.25 2.54 -18.88
CA SER A 197 -5.92 2.58 -19.49
C SER A 197 -5.31 3.98 -19.55
N ASP A 198 -6.15 4.99 -19.81
CA ASP A 198 -5.70 6.36 -20.09
C ASP A 198 -5.23 7.08 -18.82
N ILE A 199 -5.69 6.61 -17.65
CA ILE A 199 -5.37 7.23 -16.38
C ILE A 199 -4.24 6.52 -15.61
N ILE A 200 -3.69 5.41 -16.11
CA ILE A 200 -2.70 4.60 -15.40
C ILE A 200 -1.48 5.44 -15.00
N ASP A 201 -0.85 6.10 -15.96
CA ASP A 201 0.40 6.82 -15.69
C ASP A 201 0.17 8.10 -14.87
N SER A 202 -0.91 8.84 -15.11
CA SER A 202 -1.27 10.01 -14.33
C SER A 202 -1.62 9.64 -12.87
N THR A 203 -2.29 8.52 -12.65
CA THR A 203 -2.61 8.02 -11.31
C THR A 203 -1.35 7.57 -10.57
N ILE A 204 -0.43 6.86 -11.24
CA ILE A 204 0.86 6.48 -10.66
C ILE A 204 1.63 7.75 -10.23
N SER A 205 1.73 8.75 -11.11
CA SER A 205 2.42 10.01 -10.82
C SER A 205 1.78 10.75 -9.62
N ALA A 206 0.46 10.79 -9.54
CA ALA A 206 -0.26 11.42 -8.44
C ALA A 206 -0.03 10.70 -7.09
N ILE A 207 0.02 9.36 -7.10
CA ILE A 207 0.33 8.58 -5.90
C ILE A 207 1.80 8.78 -5.48
N GLN A 208 2.73 8.83 -6.43
CA GLN A 208 4.14 9.11 -6.15
C GLN A 208 4.34 10.51 -5.55
N SER A 209 3.65 11.52 -6.07
CA SER A 209 3.70 12.88 -5.54
C SER A 209 3.18 12.99 -4.10
N SER A 210 2.30 12.07 -3.67
CA SER A 210 1.85 11.98 -2.27
C SER A 210 2.82 11.24 -1.32
N GLY A 211 4.02 10.87 -1.81
CA GLY A 211 5.03 10.16 -1.03
C GLY A 211 4.89 8.64 -0.99
N ASP A 212 3.84 8.10 -1.63
CA ASP A 212 3.64 6.65 -1.77
C ASP A 212 4.26 6.11 -3.07
N TRP A 213 4.35 4.79 -3.17
CA TRP A 213 4.82 4.10 -4.38
C TRP A 213 6.20 4.52 -4.87
N ASN A 214 7.11 4.66 -3.95
CA ASN A 214 8.49 5.00 -4.29
C ASN A 214 9.26 3.85 -4.98
N GLU A 215 8.77 2.62 -4.84
CA GLU A 215 9.36 1.39 -5.39
C GLU A 215 8.32 0.54 -6.13
N ASP A 216 8.81 -0.42 -6.91
CA ASP A 216 8.00 -1.44 -7.60
C ASP A 216 6.95 -0.90 -8.60
N ILE A 217 7.19 0.29 -9.16
CA ILE A 217 6.26 0.94 -10.12
C ILE A 217 5.94 0.03 -11.30
N GLY A 218 6.93 -0.72 -11.81
CA GLY A 218 6.71 -1.66 -12.90
C GLY A 218 5.69 -2.75 -12.54
N GLN A 219 5.74 -3.28 -11.33
CA GLN A 219 4.78 -4.29 -10.86
C GLN A 219 3.38 -3.69 -10.69
N ARG A 220 3.29 -2.48 -10.13
CA ARG A 220 2.01 -1.78 -9.92
C ARG A 220 1.36 -1.43 -11.25
N ARG A 221 2.14 -0.91 -12.20
CA ARG A 221 1.68 -0.68 -13.58
C ARG A 221 1.18 -1.97 -14.23
N THR A 222 1.89 -3.09 -14.02
CA THR A 222 1.46 -4.39 -14.53
C THR A 222 0.14 -4.84 -13.91
N ALA A 223 -0.06 -4.67 -12.59
CA ALA A 223 -1.32 -5.00 -11.93
C ALA A 223 -2.49 -4.15 -12.47
N MET A 224 -2.27 -2.84 -12.70
CA MET A 224 -3.28 -1.95 -13.27
C MET A 224 -3.62 -2.35 -14.73
N ARG A 225 -2.61 -2.62 -15.55
CA ARG A 225 -2.82 -3.10 -16.93
C ARG A 225 -3.54 -4.45 -16.97
N ALA A 226 -3.17 -5.36 -16.07
CA ALA A 226 -3.85 -6.65 -15.95
C ALA A 226 -5.32 -6.49 -15.55
N PHE A 227 -5.63 -5.58 -14.62
CA PHE A 227 -7.01 -5.25 -14.27
C PHE A 227 -7.79 -4.71 -15.46
N ALA A 228 -7.23 -3.76 -16.20
CA ALA A 228 -7.84 -3.25 -17.44
C ALA A 228 -8.15 -4.37 -18.44
N TRP A 229 -7.17 -5.22 -18.69
CA TRP A 229 -7.29 -6.33 -19.63
C TRP A 229 -8.35 -7.36 -19.20
N VAL A 230 -8.36 -7.78 -17.95
CA VAL A 230 -9.34 -8.74 -17.39
C VAL A 230 -10.76 -8.20 -17.46
N THR A 231 -10.95 -6.91 -17.22
CA THR A 231 -12.27 -6.28 -17.13
C THR A 231 -12.75 -5.66 -18.44
N GLY A 232 -11.94 -5.66 -19.49
CA GLY A 232 -12.26 -5.12 -20.81
C GLY A 232 -12.06 -3.61 -20.93
N ASN A 233 -11.18 -3.02 -20.11
CA ASN A 233 -10.79 -1.61 -20.18
C ASN A 233 -11.97 -0.63 -20.24
N LYS A 234 -12.81 -0.68 -19.23
CA LYS A 234 -14.04 0.12 -19.15
C LYS A 234 -13.75 1.58 -18.80
N ARG A 235 -14.75 2.44 -18.99
CA ARG A 235 -14.77 3.79 -18.42
C ARG A 235 -14.81 3.70 -16.89
N LEU A 236 -14.20 4.66 -16.19
CA LEU A 236 -14.11 4.63 -14.72
C LEU A 236 -15.48 4.53 -14.04
N CYS A 237 -16.50 5.16 -14.60
CA CYS A 237 -17.89 5.12 -14.09
C CYS A 237 -18.61 3.79 -14.32
N ASP A 238 -18.15 2.95 -15.26
CA ASP A 238 -18.82 1.71 -15.64
C ASP A 238 -18.39 0.49 -14.83
N TYR A 239 -17.34 0.64 -14.01
CA TYR A 239 -16.88 -0.43 -13.14
C TYR A 239 -17.91 -0.78 -12.08
N ARG A 240 -18.01 -2.07 -11.75
CA ARG A 240 -18.93 -2.64 -10.74
C ARG A 240 -18.16 -3.57 -9.82
N PRO A 241 -18.65 -3.87 -8.61
CA PRO A 241 -18.02 -4.84 -7.70
C PRO A 241 -17.70 -6.19 -8.36
N ALA A 242 -18.54 -6.66 -9.27
CA ALA A 242 -18.30 -7.87 -10.05
C ALA A 242 -17.01 -7.82 -10.91
N ASP A 243 -16.51 -6.64 -11.26
CA ASP A 243 -15.24 -6.51 -11.98
C ASP A 243 -14.04 -6.75 -11.05
N ALA A 244 -14.12 -6.32 -9.80
CA ALA A 244 -13.09 -6.63 -8.80
C ALA A 244 -13.10 -8.11 -8.45
N GLU A 245 -14.29 -8.71 -8.32
CA GLU A 245 -14.44 -10.16 -8.12
C GLU A 245 -13.86 -10.95 -9.30
N LYS A 246 -14.21 -10.59 -10.53
CA LYS A 246 -13.67 -11.20 -11.75
C LYS A 246 -12.14 -11.13 -11.78
N TYR A 247 -11.58 -9.99 -11.40
CA TYR A 247 -10.13 -9.82 -11.33
C TYR A 247 -9.51 -10.74 -10.27
N ALA A 248 -10.07 -10.76 -9.05
CA ALA A 248 -9.60 -11.63 -7.97
C ALA A 248 -9.70 -13.12 -8.33
N GLN A 249 -10.80 -13.55 -8.95
CA GLN A 249 -10.98 -14.91 -9.44
C GLN A 249 -9.93 -15.25 -10.50
N THR A 250 -9.66 -14.34 -11.44
CA THR A 250 -8.62 -14.52 -12.46
C THR A 250 -7.24 -14.68 -11.84
N LEU A 251 -6.90 -13.84 -10.85
CA LEU A 251 -5.63 -13.95 -10.12
C LEU A 251 -5.46 -15.31 -9.42
N ASN A 252 -6.55 -15.88 -8.91
CA ASN A 252 -6.57 -17.20 -8.28
C ASN A 252 -6.51 -18.36 -9.29
N HIS A 253 -7.02 -18.14 -10.48
CA HIS A 253 -7.03 -19.15 -11.55
C HIS A 253 -5.65 -19.31 -12.20
N LEU A 254 -4.95 -18.22 -12.41
CA LEU A 254 -3.68 -18.19 -13.11
C LEU A 254 -2.53 -18.82 -12.32
N PRO A 255 -1.67 -19.63 -12.96
CA PRO A 255 -0.50 -20.19 -12.31
C PRO A 255 0.53 -19.12 -11.93
N ALA A 256 1.37 -19.39 -10.92
CA ALA A 256 2.43 -18.50 -10.47
C ALA A 256 3.47 -18.20 -11.59
N SER A 257 3.62 -19.12 -12.53
CA SER A 257 4.49 -18.98 -13.70
C SER A 257 3.94 -18.06 -14.78
N PHE A 258 2.63 -17.74 -14.78
CA PHE A 258 2.01 -16.89 -15.79
C PHE A 258 2.66 -15.51 -15.85
N ARG A 259 3.01 -15.07 -17.05
CA ARG A 259 3.59 -13.76 -17.33
C ARG A 259 2.61 -12.92 -18.11
N TRP A 260 2.20 -11.79 -17.54
CA TRP A 260 1.18 -10.89 -18.11
C TRP A 260 1.56 -10.36 -19.50
N GLY A 261 2.85 -10.06 -19.71
CA GLY A 261 3.29 -9.33 -20.92
C GLY A 261 2.95 -7.85 -20.86
N THR A 262 2.79 -7.24 -22.04
CA THR A 262 2.36 -5.85 -22.21
C THR A 262 1.21 -5.80 -23.23
N PRO A 263 0.50 -4.67 -23.37
CA PRO A 263 -0.53 -4.53 -24.41
C PRO A 263 -0.03 -4.80 -25.83
N GLU A 264 1.29 -4.64 -26.06
CA GLU A 264 1.91 -4.83 -27.36
C GLU A 264 2.49 -6.24 -27.56
N LYS A 265 2.76 -6.96 -26.46
CA LYS A 265 3.44 -8.26 -26.51
C LYS A 265 3.04 -9.20 -25.37
N GLY A 266 2.71 -10.42 -25.72
CA GLY A 266 2.36 -11.48 -24.77
C GLY A 266 0.86 -11.57 -24.51
N PRO A 267 0.39 -12.22 -23.42
CA PRO A 267 -1.02 -12.46 -23.16
C PRO A 267 -1.90 -11.20 -23.23
N MET A 268 -1.49 -10.09 -22.64
CA MET A 268 -2.29 -8.86 -22.66
C MET A 268 -2.42 -8.21 -24.05
N SER A 269 -1.71 -8.67 -25.07
CA SER A 269 -1.89 -8.21 -26.46
C SER A 269 -3.04 -8.93 -27.18
N ARG A 270 -3.64 -9.93 -26.54
CA ARG A 270 -4.76 -10.73 -27.09
C ARG A 270 -6.04 -10.48 -26.30
N ASN A 271 -7.16 -10.95 -26.82
CA ASN A 271 -8.42 -10.88 -26.11
C ASN A 271 -8.35 -11.73 -24.82
N PHE A 272 -8.86 -11.19 -23.72
CA PHE A 272 -8.84 -11.87 -22.42
C PHE A 272 -9.57 -13.22 -22.46
N SER A 273 -10.75 -13.26 -23.08
CA SER A 273 -11.58 -14.49 -23.12
C SER A 273 -10.87 -15.62 -23.86
N ASP A 274 -10.18 -15.29 -24.96
CA ASP A 274 -9.47 -16.27 -25.79
C ASP A 274 -8.23 -16.80 -25.07
N GLU A 275 -7.46 -15.90 -24.44
CA GLU A 275 -6.23 -16.28 -23.75
C GLU A 275 -6.51 -17.10 -22.49
N ILE A 276 -7.60 -16.79 -21.75
CA ILE A 276 -7.93 -17.50 -20.50
C ILE A 276 -8.51 -18.89 -20.78
N ALA A 277 -9.19 -19.10 -21.92
CA ALA A 277 -9.78 -20.37 -22.27
C ALA A 277 -8.74 -21.50 -22.40
N ASP A 278 -7.54 -21.15 -22.83
CA ASP A 278 -6.43 -22.09 -23.03
C ASP A 278 -5.66 -22.41 -21.74
N ILE A 279 -5.91 -21.66 -20.65
CA ILE A 279 -5.17 -21.81 -19.39
C ILE A 279 -5.92 -22.74 -18.45
N GLN A 280 -5.30 -23.87 -18.14
CA GLN A 280 -5.83 -24.76 -17.10
C GLN A 280 -5.77 -24.11 -15.73
N PRO A 281 -6.83 -24.27 -14.88
CA PRO A 281 -6.84 -23.76 -13.52
C PRO A 281 -5.64 -24.27 -12.74
N ALA A 282 -4.88 -23.36 -12.16
CA ALA A 282 -3.77 -23.72 -11.29
C ALA A 282 -4.26 -24.44 -10.03
N ASN A 283 -3.61 -25.53 -9.65
CA ASN A 283 -3.96 -26.33 -8.48
C ASN A 283 -2.80 -26.34 -7.46
N GLY A 284 -3.15 -26.40 -6.20
CA GLY A 284 -2.17 -26.57 -5.11
C GLY A 284 -1.02 -25.55 -5.17
N ASP A 285 0.21 -26.04 -5.28
CA ASP A 285 1.44 -25.24 -5.26
C ASP A 285 1.69 -24.44 -6.55
N GLU A 286 0.96 -24.73 -7.62
CA GLU A 286 1.05 -23.96 -8.87
C GLU A 286 0.34 -22.61 -8.76
N LYS A 287 -0.56 -22.45 -7.80
CA LYS A 287 -1.29 -21.19 -7.56
C LYS A 287 -0.35 -20.06 -7.15
N ARG A 288 -0.76 -18.85 -7.50
CA ARG A 288 -0.14 -17.64 -6.96
C ARG A 288 -0.31 -17.60 -5.44
N SER A 289 0.72 -17.17 -4.73
CA SER A 289 0.59 -17.01 -3.28
C SER A 289 -0.45 -15.93 -2.94
N ASN A 290 -1.19 -16.12 -1.84
CA ASN A 290 -2.14 -15.13 -1.33
C ASN A 290 -1.47 -13.76 -1.09
N ARG A 291 -0.18 -13.74 -0.71
CA ARG A 291 0.61 -12.51 -0.59
C ARG A 291 0.73 -11.77 -1.94
N THR A 292 0.94 -12.50 -3.04
CA THR A 292 1.01 -11.90 -4.38
C THR A 292 -0.37 -11.40 -4.84
N LEU A 293 -1.42 -12.17 -4.60
CA LEU A 293 -2.79 -11.79 -4.90
C LEU A 293 -3.18 -10.51 -4.12
N ASN A 294 -2.97 -10.50 -2.80
CA ASN A 294 -3.30 -9.36 -1.95
C ASN A 294 -2.49 -8.11 -2.32
N ARG A 295 -1.23 -8.26 -2.76
CA ARG A 295 -0.44 -7.13 -3.26
C ARG A 295 -1.10 -6.47 -4.48
N ASP A 296 -1.58 -7.26 -5.43
CA ASP A 296 -2.20 -6.75 -6.64
C ASP A 296 -3.57 -6.12 -6.33
N LEU A 297 -4.36 -6.72 -5.44
CA LEU A 297 -5.62 -6.14 -4.91
C LEU A 297 -5.38 -4.84 -4.12
N THR A 298 -4.39 -4.80 -3.23
CA THR A 298 -4.00 -3.59 -2.49
C THR A 298 -3.55 -2.47 -3.44
N THR A 299 -2.88 -2.82 -4.55
CA THR A 299 -2.55 -1.85 -5.59
C THR A 299 -3.81 -1.22 -6.16
N MET A 300 -4.82 -2.01 -6.50
CA MET A 300 -6.10 -1.52 -7.02
C MET A 300 -6.90 -0.73 -5.97
N ALA A 301 -6.91 -1.17 -4.72
CA ALA A 301 -7.52 -0.43 -3.62
C ALA A 301 -6.90 0.98 -3.46
N ARG A 302 -5.57 1.09 -3.59
CA ARG A 302 -4.88 2.39 -3.53
C ARG A 302 -5.19 3.26 -4.74
N VAL A 303 -5.34 2.68 -5.93
CA VAL A 303 -5.80 3.37 -7.15
C VAL A 303 -7.21 3.93 -6.94
N ALA A 304 -8.15 3.10 -6.50
CA ALA A 304 -9.52 3.52 -6.21
C ALA A 304 -9.55 4.69 -5.21
N SER A 305 -8.81 4.56 -4.10
CA SER A 305 -8.67 5.62 -3.10
C SER A 305 -8.07 6.92 -3.65
N GLN A 306 -7.11 6.83 -4.57
CA GLN A 306 -6.52 8.02 -5.20
C GLN A 306 -7.51 8.71 -6.15
N LEU A 307 -8.23 7.94 -6.95
CA LEU A 307 -9.25 8.45 -7.85
C LEU A 307 -10.41 9.11 -7.08
N ALA A 308 -10.75 8.56 -5.93
CA ALA A 308 -11.75 9.18 -5.04
C ALA A 308 -11.31 10.55 -4.50
N LYS A 309 -10.01 10.76 -4.27
CA LYS A 309 -9.46 12.06 -3.80
C LYS A 309 -9.41 13.11 -4.89
N VAL A 310 -9.02 12.74 -6.10
CA VAL A 310 -8.81 13.68 -7.23
C VAL A 310 -10.13 14.20 -7.79
N SER A 311 -11.23 13.51 -7.54
CA SER A 311 -12.55 13.95 -7.96
C SER A 311 -13.46 14.02 -6.75
N TRP A 312 -13.36 15.09 -6.03
CA TRP A 312 -14.33 15.37 -4.99
C TRP A 312 -15.74 15.73 -5.52
N LYS A 313 -15.92 15.95 -6.81
CA LYS A 313 -17.27 15.89 -7.39
C LYS A 313 -17.82 14.51 -7.11
N PRO A 314 -18.98 14.35 -6.46
CA PRO A 314 -19.52 13.05 -6.10
C PRO A 314 -19.69 12.20 -7.35
N LYS A 315 -18.77 11.26 -7.55
CA LYS A 315 -18.86 10.25 -8.61
C LYS A 315 -19.66 9.10 -8.04
N LEU A 316 -20.93 9.10 -8.31
CA LEU A 316 -21.80 8.00 -7.98
C LEU A 316 -21.41 6.77 -8.80
N GLY A 317 -20.82 5.79 -8.15
CA GLY A 317 -20.48 4.52 -8.77
C GLY A 317 -19.10 4.45 -9.42
N GLY A 318 -18.75 3.29 -9.91
CA GLY A 318 -17.54 3.01 -10.62
C GLY A 318 -16.32 2.70 -9.76
N LEU A 319 -15.14 2.71 -10.39
CA LEU A 319 -13.89 2.27 -9.77
C LEU A 319 -13.50 3.07 -8.51
N PRO A 320 -13.70 4.39 -8.42
CA PRO A 320 -13.33 5.16 -7.24
C PRO A 320 -13.96 4.70 -5.92
N ILE A 321 -15.13 4.05 -5.98
CA ILE A 321 -15.84 3.59 -4.76
C ILE A 321 -15.73 2.08 -4.53
N MET A 322 -15.01 1.36 -5.39
CA MET A 322 -14.86 -0.10 -5.26
C MET A 322 -13.91 -0.46 -4.13
N ASN A 323 -14.30 -1.43 -3.31
CA ASN A 323 -13.47 -1.97 -2.25
C ASN A 323 -12.78 -3.27 -2.70
N PHE A 324 -11.55 -3.18 -3.13
CA PHE A 324 -10.76 -4.33 -3.55
C PHE A 324 -10.28 -5.20 -2.39
N ASN A 325 -10.29 -4.68 -1.15
CA ASN A 325 -9.81 -5.42 0.02
C ASN A 325 -10.78 -6.55 0.41
N ASP A 326 -12.04 -6.46 0.05
CA ASP A 326 -13.06 -7.50 0.32
C ASP A 326 -12.73 -8.83 -0.35
N PHE A 327 -11.92 -8.79 -1.41
CA PHE A 327 -11.46 -9.97 -2.14
C PHE A 327 -10.09 -10.48 -1.69
N SER A 328 -9.53 -9.90 -0.63
CA SER A 328 -8.23 -10.31 -0.11
C SER A 328 -8.31 -11.71 0.52
N ALA A 329 -7.40 -12.59 0.12
CA ALA A 329 -7.30 -13.91 0.70
C ALA A 329 -6.52 -13.88 2.02
N ALA A 330 -6.98 -14.65 3.00
CA ALA A 330 -6.24 -14.81 4.25
C ALA A 330 -4.83 -15.36 3.96
N VAL A 331 -3.82 -14.61 4.36
CA VAL A 331 -2.45 -15.10 4.34
C VAL A 331 -2.29 -16.03 5.54
N LYS A 332 -2.39 -17.34 5.28
CA LYS A 332 -2.06 -18.32 6.32
C LYS A 332 -0.57 -18.17 6.61
N GLU A 333 -0.23 -17.62 7.75
CA GLU A 333 1.11 -17.74 8.27
C GLU A 333 1.36 -19.22 8.54
N ASN A 334 2.28 -19.79 7.80
CA ASN A 334 2.66 -21.18 8.01
C ASN A 334 3.64 -21.18 9.18
N HIS A 335 3.12 -21.18 10.41
CA HIS A 335 3.94 -21.17 11.64
C HIS A 335 4.88 -22.37 11.73
N ASN A 336 4.67 -23.39 10.89
CA ASN A 336 5.47 -24.63 10.89
C ASN A 336 6.62 -24.63 9.89
N GLU A 337 6.73 -23.65 9.01
CA GLU A 337 7.81 -23.59 8.02
C GLU A 337 8.17 -22.15 7.67
N PRO A 338 9.44 -21.76 7.77
CA PRO A 338 9.87 -20.42 7.39
C PRO A 338 9.74 -20.23 5.86
N ASP A 339 9.40 -19.00 5.44
CA ASP A 339 9.35 -18.60 4.03
C ASP A 339 10.67 -18.85 3.27
N ARG A 340 11.77 -18.94 4.02
CA ARG A 340 13.12 -19.19 3.55
C ARG A 340 13.89 -20.03 4.56
N MET A 341 14.55 -21.04 4.07
CA MET A 341 15.44 -21.84 4.91
C MET A 341 16.75 -21.06 5.14
N PRO A 342 17.31 -21.08 6.37
CA PRO A 342 18.58 -20.43 6.66
C PRO A 342 19.75 -21.21 6.03
N TRP A 343 20.87 -20.52 5.83
CA TRP A 343 22.14 -21.19 5.57
C TRP A 343 22.65 -21.84 6.86
N ARG A 344 23.18 -23.04 6.75
CA ARG A 344 23.88 -23.71 7.85
C ARG A 344 25.35 -23.31 7.83
N GLU A 345 26.04 -23.46 8.94
CA GLU A 345 27.48 -23.20 9.04
C GLU A 345 28.28 -23.89 7.93
N ARG A 346 27.99 -25.15 7.65
CA ARG A 346 28.64 -25.91 6.58
C ARG A 346 28.45 -25.33 5.19
N ASN A 347 27.30 -24.67 4.93
CA ASN A 347 27.09 -23.96 3.68
C ASN A 347 27.97 -22.70 3.60
N LEU A 348 28.15 -21.96 4.71
CA LEU A 348 29.07 -20.84 4.78
C LEU A 348 30.52 -21.28 4.58
N ARG A 349 30.94 -22.38 5.23
CA ARG A 349 32.28 -22.98 5.04
C ARG A 349 32.49 -23.41 3.58
N ALA A 350 31.53 -24.08 2.96
CA ALA A 350 31.59 -24.40 1.54
C ALA A 350 31.73 -23.19 0.64
N ALA A 351 30.96 -22.12 0.93
CA ALA A 351 31.03 -20.86 0.18
C ALA A 351 32.43 -20.25 0.26
N PHE A 352 32.98 -20.10 1.47
CA PHE A 352 34.25 -19.40 1.68
C PHE A 352 35.49 -20.29 1.41
N SER A 353 35.29 -21.61 1.25
CA SER A 353 36.31 -22.52 0.70
C SER A 353 36.26 -22.60 -0.82
N SER A 354 35.35 -21.88 -1.48
CA SER A 354 35.23 -21.92 -2.95
C SER A 354 36.43 -21.27 -3.65
N PRO A 355 36.69 -21.61 -4.91
CA PRO A 355 37.76 -20.99 -5.69
C PRO A 355 37.65 -19.44 -5.78
N LEU A 356 36.47 -18.87 -5.57
CA LEU A 356 36.30 -17.43 -5.47
C LEU A 356 37.18 -16.80 -4.39
N TYR A 357 37.35 -17.50 -3.24
CA TYR A 357 38.09 -17.04 -2.07
C TYR A 357 39.47 -17.67 -1.94
N THR A 358 39.69 -18.84 -2.54
CA THR A 358 40.94 -19.58 -2.43
C THR A 358 41.82 -19.55 -3.71
N GLY A 359 41.30 -18.93 -4.77
CA GLY A 359 41.99 -18.78 -6.05
C GLY A 359 41.28 -19.48 -7.20
N GLY A 360 40.64 -18.68 -8.05
CA GLY A 360 39.95 -19.12 -9.26
C GLY A 360 40.77 -19.05 -10.53
N GLY A 361 40.28 -19.64 -11.61
CA GLY A 361 40.94 -19.73 -12.91
C GLY A 361 40.89 -18.44 -13.76
N GLY A 362 40.68 -17.29 -13.14
CA GLY A 362 40.59 -15.99 -13.81
C GLY A 362 39.23 -15.31 -13.71
N CYS A 363 39.11 -14.10 -14.19
CA CYS A 363 37.93 -13.25 -14.02
C CYS A 363 36.60 -13.91 -14.48
N SER A 364 36.60 -14.63 -15.58
CA SER A 364 35.43 -15.36 -16.11
C SER A 364 35.27 -16.79 -15.56
N LYS A 365 36.26 -17.32 -14.83
CA LYS A 365 36.29 -18.69 -14.29
C LYS A 365 36.53 -18.72 -12.79
N ARG A 366 35.98 -17.77 -12.04
CA ARG A 366 36.22 -17.55 -10.61
C ARG A 366 35.83 -18.75 -9.72
N PHE A 367 34.82 -19.51 -10.11
CA PHE A 367 34.34 -20.69 -9.39
C PHE A 367 34.98 -22.00 -9.86
N LYS A 368 35.91 -21.92 -10.83
CA LYS A 368 36.65 -23.12 -11.30
C LYS A 368 38.04 -23.08 -10.73
N LYS A 369 38.45 -24.19 -10.10
CA LYS A 369 39.82 -24.37 -9.61
C LYS A 369 40.75 -24.50 -10.83
N PRO A 370 41.81 -23.66 -10.96
CA PRO A 370 42.76 -23.81 -12.05
C PRO A 370 43.68 -25.03 -11.82
N ALA A 371 44.30 -25.52 -12.88
CA ALA A 371 45.26 -26.61 -12.78
C ALA A 371 46.52 -26.21 -11.98
N TYR A 372 46.96 -24.95 -12.12
CA TYR A 372 48.12 -24.38 -11.42
C TYR A 372 47.84 -22.92 -11.06
N GLY A 373 48.16 -22.56 -9.84
CA GLY A 373 48.08 -21.22 -9.30
C GLY A 373 46.66 -20.62 -9.46
N GLY A 374 46.08 -20.06 -8.42
CA GLY A 374 44.78 -19.38 -8.49
C GLY A 374 44.92 -17.91 -8.15
N THR A 375 44.09 -17.07 -8.75
CA THR A 375 44.04 -15.65 -8.41
C THR A 375 42.76 -15.36 -7.64
N VAL A 376 42.88 -14.68 -6.51
CA VAL A 376 41.76 -14.12 -5.76
C VAL A 376 41.55 -12.68 -6.23
N TRP A 377 40.36 -12.39 -6.71
CA TRP A 377 39.96 -11.06 -7.16
C TRP A 377 39.08 -10.42 -6.10
N GLN A 378 39.60 -9.45 -5.38
CA GLN A 378 38.90 -8.74 -4.31
C GLN A 378 38.03 -7.61 -4.87
N ASP A 379 36.92 -7.95 -5.49
CA ASP A 379 35.92 -7.04 -6.03
C ASP A 379 34.52 -7.32 -5.41
N ALA A 380 33.45 -6.81 -5.99
CA ALA A 380 32.09 -7.05 -5.51
C ALA A 380 31.75 -8.53 -5.34
N ALA A 381 32.24 -9.41 -6.21
CA ALA A 381 31.98 -10.84 -6.10
C ALA A 381 32.58 -11.43 -4.80
N TYR A 382 33.75 -10.93 -4.42
CA TYR A 382 34.45 -11.33 -3.20
C TYR A 382 33.80 -10.68 -1.96
N TRP A 383 33.68 -9.33 -1.94
CA TRP A 383 33.32 -8.59 -0.74
C TRP A 383 31.84 -8.65 -0.37
N VAL A 384 30.92 -8.60 -1.35
CA VAL A 384 29.49 -8.52 -1.05
C VAL A 384 28.99 -9.74 -0.26
N SER A 385 29.43 -10.95 -0.63
CA SER A 385 29.03 -12.18 0.10
C SER A 385 29.61 -12.23 1.50
N LEU A 386 30.87 -11.80 1.68
CA LEU A 386 31.50 -11.67 3.00
C LEU A 386 30.76 -10.64 3.87
N LEU A 387 30.47 -9.46 3.32
CA LEU A 387 29.70 -8.45 4.04
C LEU A 387 28.33 -8.98 4.47
N MET A 388 27.62 -9.68 3.59
CA MET A 388 26.32 -10.29 3.94
C MET A 388 26.43 -11.32 5.05
N ALA A 389 27.48 -12.15 5.06
CA ALA A 389 27.67 -13.20 6.05
C ALA A 389 28.10 -12.63 7.42
N TYR A 390 29.02 -11.67 7.41
CA TYR A 390 29.63 -11.13 8.63
C TYR A 390 28.87 -9.95 9.25
N THR A 391 27.97 -9.29 8.52
CA THR A 391 27.25 -8.10 9.02
C THR A 391 25.73 -8.27 8.93
N PHE A 392 25.25 -9.36 8.35
CA PHE A 392 23.84 -9.66 8.15
C PHE A 392 23.07 -8.58 7.38
N ILE A 393 23.75 -7.70 6.65
CA ILE A 393 23.12 -6.68 5.81
C ILE A 393 22.41 -7.32 4.61
N ALA A 394 21.42 -6.62 4.07
CA ALA A 394 20.75 -7.06 2.86
C ALA A 394 21.66 -6.89 1.64
N ARG A 395 21.50 -7.75 0.63
CA ARG A 395 22.28 -7.68 -0.61
C ARG A 395 22.31 -6.28 -1.24
N GLU A 396 21.15 -5.61 -1.33
CA GLU A 396 21.07 -4.26 -1.87
C GLU A 396 21.74 -3.21 -0.98
N GLU A 397 21.81 -3.45 0.33
CA GLU A 397 22.55 -2.59 1.27
C GLU A 397 24.05 -2.74 1.06
N ALA A 398 24.54 -3.98 0.92
CA ALA A 398 25.95 -4.24 0.63
C ALA A 398 26.34 -3.67 -0.74
N CYS A 399 25.63 -4.03 -1.80
CA CYS A 399 25.95 -3.57 -3.15
C CYS A 399 25.84 -2.05 -3.34
N GLY A 400 24.95 -1.40 -2.58
CA GLY A 400 24.73 0.04 -2.67
C GLY A 400 25.51 0.86 -1.65
N ALA A 401 26.51 0.29 -0.99
CA ALA A 401 27.37 1.04 -0.09
C ALA A 401 28.31 1.98 -0.86
N GLU A 402 28.50 3.19 -0.33
CA GLU A 402 29.52 4.14 -0.78
C GLU A 402 30.78 4.00 0.07
N CYS A 403 31.93 4.41 -0.44
CA CYS A 403 33.17 4.42 0.34
C CYS A 403 33.01 5.20 1.66
N ALA A 404 32.28 6.32 1.62
CA ALA A 404 31.98 7.15 2.80
C ALA A 404 31.01 6.51 3.79
N ASP A 405 30.41 5.36 3.47
CA ASP A 405 29.57 4.60 4.42
C ASP A 405 30.41 3.71 5.35
N PHE A 406 31.68 3.46 5.03
CA PHE A 406 32.62 2.72 5.84
C PHE A 406 33.43 3.69 6.72
N VAL A 407 33.34 3.51 8.02
CA VAL A 407 34.03 4.35 9.01
C VAL A 407 35.03 3.48 9.77
N PHE A 408 36.34 3.69 9.49
CA PHE A 408 37.40 2.86 10.04
C PHE A 408 38.17 3.55 11.18
N ASP A 409 38.29 4.88 11.17
CA ASP A 409 39.07 5.66 12.13
C ASP A 409 38.28 5.94 13.43
N VAL A 410 37.82 4.85 14.07
CA VAL A 410 37.06 4.86 15.33
C VAL A 410 37.37 3.59 16.12
N GLU A 411 37.09 3.58 17.43
CA GLU A 411 37.34 2.45 18.33
C GLU A 411 36.66 1.14 17.83
N THR A 412 35.43 1.25 17.35
CA THR A 412 34.69 0.13 16.75
C THR A 412 34.31 0.50 15.30
N PRO A 413 35.10 0.08 14.29
CA PRO A 413 34.80 0.33 12.89
C PRO A 413 33.40 -0.16 12.52
N TYR A 414 32.68 0.59 11.65
CA TYR A 414 31.31 0.27 11.29
C TYR A 414 30.95 0.64 9.86
N ILE A 415 29.89 0.03 9.35
CA ILE A 415 29.22 0.40 8.09
C ILE A 415 27.96 1.17 8.45
N PHE A 416 27.80 2.36 7.88
CA PHE A 416 26.64 3.19 8.08
C PHE A 416 25.61 2.96 6.97
N ILE A 417 24.54 2.22 7.25
CA ILE A 417 23.43 2.02 6.32
C ILE A 417 22.55 3.25 6.38
N ARG A 418 22.63 4.11 5.36
CA ARG A 418 21.94 5.40 5.26
C ARG A 418 21.44 5.69 3.85
N ALA A 419 20.69 6.77 3.68
CA ALA A 419 20.45 7.34 2.36
C ALA A 419 21.77 7.78 1.74
N ASN A 420 22.00 7.44 0.48
CA ASN A 420 23.23 7.79 -0.23
C ASN A 420 22.97 8.00 -1.74
N MET A 421 23.99 8.48 -2.48
CA MET A 421 23.87 8.80 -3.90
C MET A 421 23.70 7.58 -4.78
N THR A 422 24.23 6.43 -4.38
CA THR A 422 24.04 5.15 -5.08
C THR A 422 22.56 4.76 -5.19
N ARG A 423 21.74 5.21 -4.24
CA ARG A 423 20.29 4.99 -4.21
C ARG A 423 19.49 6.15 -4.76
N SER A 424 20.16 7.19 -5.26
CA SER A 424 19.52 8.36 -5.85
C SER A 424 18.64 7.97 -7.05
N LYS A 425 17.47 8.62 -7.14
CA LYS A 425 16.55 8.45 -8.28
C LYS A 425 16.73 9.51 -9.34
N ASP A 426 17.13 10.69 -8.93
CA ASP A 426 17.32 11.89 -9.75
C ASP A 426 18.79 12.22 -10.04
N GLY A 427 19.73 11.55 -9.34
CA GLY A 427 21.16 11.82 -9.44
C GLY A 427 21.60 13.09 -8.71
N LEU A 428 20.68 13.81 -8.05
CA LEU A 428 20.92 15.08 -7.38
C LEU A 428 20.86 14.94 -5.86
N ASN A 429 19.94 14.10 -5.37
CA ASN A 429 19.69 13.91 -3.95
C ASN A 429 19.95 12.48 -3.50
N PRO A 430 20.48 12.25 -2.29
CA PRO A 430 20.63 10.91 -1.74
C PRO A 430 19.32 10.15 -1.73
N GLY A 431 19.30 8.94 -2.28
CA GLY A 431 18.12 8.08 -2.29
C GLY A 431 17.81 7.53 -0.90
N GLY A 432 16.54 7.56 -0.51
CA GLY A 432 16.08 7.10 0.79
C GLY A 432 16.15 5.59 0.96
N LEU A 433 16.18 5.17 2.22
CA LEU A 433 16.03 3.77 2.60
C LEU A 433 14.57 3.33 2.46
N LYS A 434 14.34 2.06 2.16
CA LYS A 434 12.99 1.48 2.02
C LYS A 434 12.10 1.71 3.26
N ARG A 435 12.72 1.78 4.45
CA ARG A 435 12.08 2.10 5.74
C ARG A 435 13.07 2.83 6.62
N SER A 436 12.60 3.76 7.45
CA SER A 436 13.44 4.49 8.40
C SER A 436 14.16 3.59 9.43
N ALA A 437 13.58 2.43 9.74
CA ALA A 437 14.20 1.43 10.62
C ALA A 437 15.51 0.84 10.05
N ARG A 438 15.75 0.97 8.75
CA ARG A 438 17.00 0.50 8.12
C ARG A 438 18.18 1.45 8.31
N LEU A 439 17.95 2.68 8.76
CA LEU A 439 19.01 3.61 9.12
C LEU A 439 19.73 3.09 10.37
N ARG A 440 20.95 2.61 10.22
CA ARG A 440 21.70 1.98 11.32
C ARG A 440 23.19 1.91 11.03
N MET A 441 23.97 1.79 12.09
CA MET A 441 25.40 1.48 12.06
C MET A 441 25.59 0.01 12.45
N ILE A 442 26.36 -0.70 11.66
CA ILE A 442 26.67 -2.12 11.88
C ILE A 442 28.17 -2.25 12.04
N PRO A 443 28.67 -2.76 13.17
CA PRO A 443 30.10 -2.93 13.37
C PRO A 443 30.70 -3.88 12.34
N ILE A 444 31.93 -3.57 11.94
CA ILE A 444 32.72 -4.41 11.02
C ILE A 444 33.40 -5.51 11.84
N HIS A 445 33.16 -6.76 11.45
CA HIS A 445 33.79 -7.90 12.10
C HIS A 445 35.32 -7.87 11.91
N PRO A 446 36.14 -8.21 12.93
CA PRO A 446 37.60 -8.17 12.84
C PRO A 446 38.17 -8.99 11.67
N ASP A 447 37.54 -10.09 11.30
CA ASP A 447 37.96 -10.89 10.16
C ASP A 447 37.88 -10.15 8.83
N LEU A 448 36.89 -9.28 8.65
CA LEU A 448 36.80 -8.43 7.44
C LEU A 448 37.95 -7.42 7.40
N MET A 449 38.34 -6.89 8.55
CA MET A 449 39.52 -6.02 8.67
C MET A 449 40.81 -6.80 8.34
N ARG A 450 40.97 -8.00 8.90
CA ARG A 450 42.09 -8.89 8.63
C ARG A 450 42.20 -9.29 7.16
N LEU A 451 41.06 -9.47 6.48
CA LEU A 451 41.00 -9.77 5.04
C LEU A 451 41.33 -8.56 4.15
N GLY A 452 41.48 -7.36 4.68
CA GLY A 452 41.89 -6.16 3.98
C GLY A 452 40.72 -5.30 3.45
N LEU A 453 39.54 -5.35 4.11
CA LEU A 453 38.40 -4.53 3.71
C LEU A 453 38.70 -3.03 3.73
N GLN A 454 39.43 -2.57 4.74
CA GLN A 454 39.81 -1.16 4.86
C GLN A 454 40.67 -0.74 3.67
N GLN A 455 41.75 -1.49 3.38
CA GLN A 455 42.65 -1.21 2.27
C GLN A 455 41.91 -1.22 0.92
N TYR A 456 40.97 -2.14 0.74
CA TYR A 456 40.14 -2.20 -0.46
C TYR A 456 39.30 -0.90 -0.62
N VAL A 457 38.54 -0.52 0.42
CA VAL A 457 37.67 0.66 0.35
C VAL A 457 38.48 1.95 0.17
N GLU A 458 39.61 2.08 0.88
CA GLU A 458 40.53 3.21 0.74
C GLU A 458 41.09 3.31 -0.68
N GLN A 459 41.51 2.21 -1.28
CA GLN A 459 41.99 2.17 -2.66
C GLN A 459 40.91 2.60 -3.65
N ILE A 460 39.69 2.06 -3.54
CA ILE A 460 38.55 2.44 -4.38
C ILE A 460 38.25 3.94 -4.27
N SER A 461 38.34 4.48 -3.05
CA SER A 461 38.15 5.91 -2.81
C SER A 461 39.28 6.77 -3.42
N GLN A 462 40.54 6.33 -3.29
CA GLN A 462 41.70 6.99 -3.90
C GLN A 462 41.66 6.98 -5.44
N ASP A 463 41.08 5.92 -6.02
CA ASP A 463 40.82 5.82 -7.46
C ASP A 463 39.68 6.75 -7.93
N GLY A 464 39.09 7.54 -7.02
CA GLY A 464 38.07 8.55 -7.31
C GLY A 464 36.65 8.00 -7.40
N HIS A 465 36.41 6.77 -6.97
CA HIS A 465 35.08 6.18 -6.96
C HIS A 465 34.30 6.53 -5.68
N VAL A 466 33.06 6.95 -5.85
CA VAL A 466 32.13 7.17 -4.74
C VAL A 466 31.58 5.85 -4.22
N MET A 467 31.28 4.92 -5.12
CA MET A 467 30.69 3.62 -4.82
C MET A 467 31.78 2.63 -4.42
N ALA A 468 31.56 1.89 -3.33
CA ALA A 468 32.52 0.87 -2.89
C ALA A 468 32.67 -0.29 -3.90
N PHE A 469 31.68 -0.49 -4.78
CA PHE A 469 31.68 -1.52 -5.82
C PHE A 469 31.33 -0.93 -7.18
N PRO A 470 32.24 -0.11 -7.80
CA PRO A 470 31.94 0.64 -9.02
C PRO A 470 31.59 -0.24 -10.21
N GLU A 471 32.08 -1.48 -10.28
CA GLU A 471 31.77 -2.44 -11.34
C GLU A 471 30.31 -2.89 -11.38
N LEU A 472 29.56 -2.68 -10.31
CA LEU A 472 28.12 -2.94 -10.28
C LEU A 472 27.30 -1.85 -10.95
N TYR A 473 27.89 -0.67 -11.23
CA TYR A 473 27.21 0.53 -11.71
C TYR A 473 27.75 1.09 -13.03
N GLN A 474 28.51 0.30 -13.77
CA GLN A 474 29.12 0.73 -15.04
C GLN A 474 28.12 1.13 -16.12
N ASP A 475 26.89 0.61 -16.09
CA ASP A 475 25.84 0.98 -17.03
C ASP A 475 24.95 2.07 -16.46
N LYS A 476 24.76 3.16 -17.18
CA LYS A 476 23.86 4.29 -16.82
C LYS A 476 22.40 3.86 -16.51
N HIS A 477 22.02 2.67 -16.93
CA HIS A 477 20.68 2.11 -16.72
C HIS A 477 20.55 1.17 -15.52
N THR A 478 21.66 0.79 -14.87
CA THR A 478 21.66 -0.14 -13.75
C THR A 478 21.39 0.62 -12.45
N LYS A 479 20.12 0.74 -12.09
CA LYS A 479 19.68 1.37 -10.83
C LYS A 479 19.76 0.44 -9.59
N GLN A 480 20.13 -0.84 -9.76
CA GLN A 480 20.15 -1.85 -8.68
C GLN A 480 21.40 -2.71 -8.79
N GLY A 481 22.44 -2.34 -8.06
CA GLY A 481 23.69 -3.09 -7.99
C GLY A 481 23.52 -4.54 -7.53
N GLY A 482 22.57 -4.80 -6.64
CA GLY A 482 22.28 -6.15 -6.16
C GLY A 482 21.74 -7.11 -7.22
N ALA A 483 20.96 -6.64 -8.18
CA ALA A 483 20.52 -7.48 -9.30
C ALA A 483 21.73 -7.87 -10.19
N ARG A 484 22.62 -6.92 -10.45
CA ARG A 484 23.84 -7.15 -11.24
C ARG A 484 24.81 -8.09 -10.52
N PHE A 485 25.02 -7.89 -9.22
CA PHE A 485 25.80 -8.80 -8.39
C PHE A 485 25.22 -10.22 -8.46
N TYR A 486 23.90 -10.37 -8.30
CA TYR A 486 23.27 -11.68 -8.35
C TYR A 486 23.50 -12.38 -9.69
N ALA A 487 23.32 -11.68 -10.80
CA ALA A 487 23.51 -12.26 -12.13
C ALA A 487 24.98 -12.65 -12.41
N ARG A 488 25.95 -11.87 -11.91
CA ARG A 488 27.38 -12.08 -12.20
C ARG A 488 28.10 -13.01 -11.22
N ALA A 489 27.71 -13.02 -9.96
CA ALA A 489 28.39 -13.77 -8.91
C ALA A 489 27.45 -14.58 -8.04
N GLY A 490 26.36 -13.98 -7.55
CA GLY A 490 25.51 -14.59 -6.52
C GLY A 490 24.86 -15.91 -6.93
N GLN A 491 24.35 -16.01 -8.16
CA GLN A 491 23.78 -17.27 -8.67
C GLN A 491 24.83 -18.37 -8.83
N HIS A 492 26.06 -18.02 -9.21
CA HIS A 492 27.16 -18.97 -9.35
C HIS A 492 27.65 -19.46 -7.99
N LEU A 493 27.72 -18.58 -6.98
CA LEU A 493 28.03 -18.96 -5.62
C LEU A 493 26.97 -19.92 -5.05
N LEU A 494 25.69 -19.61 -5.26
CA LEU A 494 24.59 -20.50 -4.85
C LEU A 494 24.65 -21.86 -5.53
N ALA A 495 24.98 -21.91 -6.82
CA ALA A 495 25.10 -23.16 -7.55
C ALA A 495 26.29 -23.99 -7.04
N TYR A 496 27.45 -23.35 -6.84
CA TYR A 496 28.63 -24.00 -6.28
C TYR A 496 28.36 -24.59 -4.89
N VAL A 497 27.77 -23.77 -4.00
CA VAL A 497 27.47 -24.24 -2.63
C VAL A 497 26.46 -25.37 -2.66
N ASP A 498 25.41 -25.30 -3.46
CA ASP A 498 24.36 -26.35 -3.54
C ASP A 498 24.94 -27.69 -4.08
N GLU A 499 25.97 -27.63 -4.92
CA GLU A 499 26.69 -28.80 -5.43
C GLU A 499 27.62 -29.44 -4.37
N VAL A 500 28.36 -28.62 -3.62
CA VAL A 500 29.33 -29.07 -2.62
C VAL A 500 28.65 -29.45 -1.31
N GLU A 501 27.75 -28.64 -0.83
CA GLU A 501 26.99 -28.79 0.41
C GLU A 501 25.55 -28.40 0.19
N PRO A 502 24.62 -29.34 -0.06
CA PRO A 502 23.27 -29.03 -0.48
C PRO A 502 22.54 -28.05 0.43
N LEU A 503 22.05 -26.98 -0.18
CA LEU A 503 21.28 -25.94 0.49
C LEU A 503 19.91 -26.48 0.93
N LEU A 504 19.46 -26.07 2.10
CA LEU A 504 18.14 -26.45 2.59
C LEU A 504 17.04 -25.96 1.63
N ARG A 505 16.01 -26.77 1.51
CA ARG A 505 14.82 -26.47 0.71
C ARG A 505 13.58 -26.48 1.59
N THR A 506 12.65 -25.58 1.28
CA THR A 506 11.31 -25.63 1.87
C THR A 506 10.57 -26.87 1.39
N ARG A 507 9.47 -27.26 2.05
CA ARG A 507 8.60 -28.36 1.59
C ARG A 507 8.14 -28.20 0.15
N LYS A 508 8.02 -26.94 -0.31
CA LYS A 508 7.69 -26.58 -1.71
C LYS A 508 8.89 -26.62 -2.66
N GLY A 509 10.02 -27.17 -2.22
CA GLY A 509 11.23 -27.32 -3.03
C GLY A 509 12.02 -26.01 -3.24
N LYS A 510 11.60 -24.88 -2.65
CA LYS A 510 12.32 -23.61 -2.78
C LYS A 510 13.65 -23.68 -2.03
N ARG A 511 14.75 -23.53 -2.77
CA ARG A 511 16.10 -23.51 -2.25
C ARG A 511 16.38 -22.25 -1.44
N ALA A 512 17.19 -22.37 -0.38
CA ALA A 512 17.78 -21.23 0.30
C ALA A 512 18.54 -20.34 -0.70
N ASP A 513 18.41 -19.04 -0.57
CA ASP A 513 19.02 -18.04 -1.46
C ASP A 513 20.07 -17.20 -0.73
N LEU A 514 20.67 -16.20 -1.39
CA LEU A 514 21.64 -15.31 -0.74
C LEU A 514 21.05 -14.55 0.45
N HIS A 515 19.76 -14.20 0.40
CA HIS A 515 19.11 -13.53 1.52
C HIS A 515 18.98 -14.44 2.74
N SER A 516 19.05 -15.76 2.53
CA SER A 516 19.04 -16.75 3.60
C SER A 516 20.28 -16.70 4.49
N MET A 517 21.40 -16.08 4.06
CA MET A 517 22.52 -15.74 4.95
C MET A 517 22.07 -14.79 6.06
N ARG A 518 21.27 -13.79 5.71
CA ARG A 518 20.69 -12.86 6.67
C ARG A 518 19.71 -13.57 7.63
N THR A 519 18.89 -14.49 7.12
CA THR A 519 18.01 -15.33 7.95
C THR A 519 18.82 -16.19 8.92
N ALA A 520 19.96 -16.75 8.48
CA ALA A 520 20.86 -17.50 9.36
C ALA A 520 21.43 -16.61 10.48
N GLY A 521 21.85 -15.38 10.15
CA GLY A 521 22.33 -14.42 11.14
C GLY A 521 21.27 -14.03 12.17
N ALA A 522 20.02 -13.77 11.73
CA ALA A 522 18.92 -13.49 12.65
C ALA A 522 18.68 -14.66 13.61
N SER A 523 18.56 -15.88 13.08
CA SER A 523 18.37 -17.08 13.91
C SER A 523 19.53 -17.30 14.87
N ALA A 524 20.77 -17.10 14.43
CA ALA A 524 21.93 -17.26 15.30
C ALA A 524 21.93 -16.25 16.46
N LEU A 525 21.59 -14.98 16.20
CA LEU A 525 21.43 -13.95 17.23
C LEU A 525 20.29 -14.28 18.22
N GLU A 526 19.16 -14.79 17.73
CA GLU A 526 18.06 -15.24 18.58
C GLU A 526 18.48 -16.41 19.49
N PHE A 527 19.26 -17.35 18.97
CA PHE A 527 19.79 -18.48 19.75
C PHE A 527 20.87 -18.08 20.78
N SER A 528 21.61 -16.99 20.56
CA SER A 528 22.62 -16.49 21.50
C SER A 528 22.04 -15.75 22.72
N ASN A 529 20.72 -15.77 22.90
CA ASN A 529 20.01 -14.97 23.91
C ASN A 529 20.21 -13.44 23.77
N ALA A 530 20.54 -12.96 22.57
CA ALA A 530 20.56 -11.53 22.29
C ALA A 530 19.17 -10.91 22.55
N LYS A 531 19.14 -9.72 23.17
CA LYS A 531 17.86 -9.04 23.34
C LYS A 531 17.24 -8.74 21.99
N GLN A 532 15.93 -8.94 21.85
CA GLN A 532 15.20 -8.67 20.59
C GLN A 532 15.50 -7.26 20.03
N LEU A 533 15.71 -6.28 20.90
CA LEU A 533 16.14 -4.93 20.54
C LEU A 533 17.47 -4.88 19.80
N ASP A 534 18.45 -5.67 20.23
CA ASP A 534 19.76 -5.73 19.59
C ASP A 534 19.66 -6.48 18.24
N VAL A 535 18.85 -7.53 18.19
CA VAL A 535 18.55 -8.26 16.94
C VAL A 535 17.89 -7.32 15.92
N ASP A 536 16.83 -6.61 16.33
CA ASP A 536 16.11 -5.68 15.45
C ASP A 536 17.03 -4.55 14.93
N ASP A 537 17.90 -4.04 15.79
CA ASP A 537 18.85 -3.00 15.42
C ASP A 537 19.92 -3.48 14.44
N ILE A 538 20.53 -4.64 14.68
CA ILE A 538 21.51 -5.23 13.77
C ILE A 538 20.83 -5.55 12.43
N MET A 539 19.64 -6.13 12.49
CA MET A 539 18.90 -6.52 11.29
C MET A 539 18.20 -5.35 10.60
N GLY A 540 17.97 -4.21 11.26
CA GLY A 540 17.18 -3.10 10.72
C GLY A 540 15.71 -3.47 10.53
N HIS A 541 15.15 -4.23 11.46
CA HIS A 541 13.72 -4.53 11.52
C HIS A 541 12.96 -3.37 12.16
N ALA A 542 11.70 -3.18 11.76
CA ALA A 542 10.83 -2.21 12.38
C ALA A 542 10.43 -2.71 13.77
N ARG A 543 10.59 -1.88 14.78
CA ARG A 543 10.16 -2.20 16.14
C ARG A 543 8.67 -1.96 16.30
N GLU A 544 7.98 -2.84 17.00
CA GLU A 544 6.59 -2.64 17.39
C GLU A 544 6.50 -1.68 18.59
N GLY A 545 5.50 -0.78 18.58
CA GLY A 545 5.22 0.18 19.65
C GLY A 545 5.81 1.59 19.45
N MET A 546 5.24 2.58 20.17
CA MET A 546 5.63 4.00 20.06
C MET A 546 6.89 4.37 20.85
N GLY A 547 7.17 3.68 21.96
CA GLY A 547 8.31 3.96 22.83
C GLY A 547 9.67 3.77 22.14
N PRO A 548 9.92 2.63 21.46
CA PRO A 548 11.20 2.35 20.81
C PRO A 548 11.55 3.31 19.66
N ARG A 549 10.55 3.89 18.98
CA ARG A 549 10.79 4.82 17.85
C ARG A 549 11.37 6.17 18.27
N LYS A 550 11.05 6.65 19.47
CA LYS A 550 11.54 7.95 19.99
C LYS A 550 12.97 7.86 20.57
N TYR A 551 13.30 6.73 21.18
CA TYR A 551 14.59 6.56 21.87
C TYR A 551 15.75 6.15 20.96
N SER A 552 15.48 5.63 19.77
CA SER A 552 16.54 5.32 18.80
C SER A 552 17.30 6.55 18.30
N LYS A 553 16.73 7.76 18.41
CA LYS A 553 17.44 9.03 18.11
C LYS A 553 18.41 9.45 19.21
N ALA A 554 18.18 9.06 20.46
CA ALA A 554 19.08 9.34 21.57
C ALA A 554 20.41 8.55 21.47
N TRP A 555 20.44 7.51 20.64
CA TRP A 555 21.60 6.71 20.36
C TRP A 555 22.75 7.49 19.69
N TYR A 556 22.43 8.47 18.86
CA TYR A 556 23.41 9.32 18.19
C TYR A 556 24.15 10.28 19.14
N SER A 557 23.64 10.53 20.34
CA SER A 557 24.15 11.58 21.19
C SER A 557 24.85 11.12 22.48
N GLN A 558 24.71 9.87 22.92
CA GLN A 558 25.15 9.48 24.26
C GLN A 558 25.78 8.09 24.47
N GLY A 559 26.09 7.31 23.42
CA GLY A 559 26.61 5.97 23.68
C GLY A 559 26.95 5.14 22.43
N GLY A 560 27.22 5.78 21.29
CA GLY A 560 27.52 5.12 20.02
C GLY A 560 28.53 4.00 20.13
N ASP A 561 29.69 4.24 20.71
CA ASP A 561 30.81 3.29 20.79
C ASP A 561 30.49 2.08 21.65
N LYS A 562 29.90 2.28 22.84
CA LYS A 562 29.50 1.16 23.71
C LYS A 562 28.44 0.25 23.09
N VAL A 563 27.51 0.82 22.33
CA VAL A 563 26.47 0.05 21.64
C VAL A 563 27.06 -0.71 20.46
N LEU A 564 27.97 -0.09 19.71
CA LEU A 564 28.70 -0.75 18.62
C LEU A 564 29.56 -1.89 19.14
N ALA A 565 30.33 -1.67 20.22
CA ALA A 565 31.14 -2.72 20.86
C ALA A 565 30.28 -3.89 21.36
N LYS A 566 29.12 -3.62 21.96
CA LYS A 566 28.17 -4.66 22.37
C LYS A 566 27.65 -5.46 21.18
N ARG A 567 27.25 -4.78 20.09
CA ARG A 567 26.77 -5.46 18.86
C ARG A 567 27.87 -6.28 18.23
N LEU A 568 29.10 -5.75 18.19
CA LEU A 568 30.26 -6.48 17.70
C LEU A 568 30.50 -7.77 18.50
N ALA A 569 30.44 -7.70 19.83
CA ALA A 569 30.57 -8.89 20.68
C ALA A 569 29.52 -9.96 20.36
N LEU A 570 28.25 -9.57 20.20
CA LEU A 570 27.19 -10.49 19.80
C LEU A 570 27.44 -11.09 18.40
N MET A 571 27.91 -10.29 17.45
CA MET A 571 28.20 -10.79 16.10
C MET A 571 29.38 -11.74 16.10
N ILE A 572 30.44 -11.48 16.87
CA ILE A 572 31.59 -12.37 17.01
C ILE A 572 31.17 -13.70 17.64
N GLU A 573 30.26 -13.68 18.62
CA GLU A 573 29.76 -14.89 19.28
C GLU A 573 29.02 -15.82 18.29
N VAL A 574 28.22 -15.25 17.38
CA VAL A 574 27.31 -16.04 16.50
C VAL A 574 27.89 -16.34 15.12
N ILE A 575 28.92 -15.61 14.70
CA ILE A 575 29.57 -15.88 13.40
C ILE A 575 30.63 -16.95 13.62
N PRO A 576 30.47 -18.13 13.00
CA PRO A 576 31.48 -19.19 13.13
C PRO A 576 32.81 -18.71 12.56
N ALA A 577 33.89 -19.01 13.24
CA ALA A 577 35.23 -18.76 12.71
C ALA A 577 35.35 -19.48 11.35
N LEU A 578 35.40 -18.70 10.28
CA LEU A 578 35.55 -19.19 8.91
C LEU A 578 37.05 -19.29 8.56
N SER A 579 37.81 -19.91 9.49
CA SER A 579 39.25 -20.17 9.31
C SER A 579 39.52 -21.27 8.32
#